data_d04d247a155b46478cbb750a35c48ee6
#
_entry.id   d04d247a155b46478cbb750a35c48ee6
#
_cell.length_a   1.000
_cell.length_b   1.000
_cell.length_c   1.000
_cell.angle_alpha   90.00
_cell.angle_beta   90.00
_cell.angle_gamma   90.00
#
_symmetry.space_group_name_H-M   'P 1'
#
loop_
_entity.id
_entity.type
_entity.pdbx_description
1 polymer ?
#
loop_
_entity_poly.entity_id
_entity_poly.type
_entity_poly.pdbx_seq_one_letter_code
_entity_poly.pdbx_strand_id
1 'polypeptide(L)'
;MSKKGTIMSIKSKVLAAAAVLTLAGGLSAAGTVAASAATPQCANHCLTPRSAAYPGFVETVLFGIPLRGVPTIVSPAAGWNPAEDFTLPTGTPVNAAYYYARGMVSAAVASQYGGTGYAAVQIEYAPYGKPTGLCSGIATTAYQDEALSLQPCSTPDTTVWILDFKDSQIPGDYSIINASTTDFTHPFVMTILGNPAHQLFTPIILQHLIGNPGNVPANQLWATATGTL
;
A
#
# COMPACT_ATOMS: atom_id res chain seq x y z
N MET A 1 -3.22 -56.86 -37.96
CA MET A 1 -1.87 -56.62 -37.45
C MET A 1 -1.97 -55.66 -36.28
N SER A 2 -1.86 -56.24 -35.09
CA SER A 2 -2.03 -55.50 -33.79
C SER A 2 -0.64 -55.15 -33.29
N LYS A 3 -0.40 -53.85 -32.96
CA LYS A 3 0.80 -53.43 -32.21
C LYS A 3 0.37 -52.98 -30.82
N LYS A 4 0.73 -53.78 -29.83
CA LYS A 4 0.68 -53.47 -28.41
C LYS A 4 1.71 -52.41 -28.06
N GLY A 5 1.31 -51.31 -27.48
CA GLY A 5 2.18 -50.33 -26.87
C GLY A 5 2.33 -50.61 -25.37
N THR A 6 3.58 -50.75 -24.93
CA THR A 6 4.00 -51.06 -23.56
C THR A 6 3.95 -49.78 -22.70
N ILE A 7 3.19 -49.82 -21.61
CA ILE A 7 3.14 -48.75 -20.60
C ILE A 7 4.26 -49.01 -19.59
N MET A 8 5.23 -48.08 -19.53
CA MET A 8 6.30 -48.08 -18.52
C MET A 8 5.77 -47.42 -17.23
N SER A 9 5.61 -48.21 -16.19
CA SER A 9 5.26 -47.78 -14.85
C SER A 9 6.53 -47.33 -14.10
N ILE A 10 6.65 -46.04 -13.76
CA ILE A 10 7.72 -45.51 -12.91
C ILE A 10 7.18 -45.53 -11.48
N LYS A 11 7.70 -46.45 -10.66
CA LYS A 11 7.46 -46.48 -9.22
C LYS A 11 8.41 -45.53 -8.52
N SER A 12 7.92 -44.35 -8.08
CA SER A 12 8.64 -43.47 -7.18
C SER A 12 8.54 -44.01 -5.74
N LYS A 13 9.69 -44.33 -5.16
CA LYS A 13 9.82 -44.69 -3.74
C LYS A 13 9.92 -43.39 -2.93
N VAL A 14 8.89 -43.08 -2.16
CA VAL A 14 8.93 -42.04 -1.14
C VAL A 14 9.49 -42.62 0.15
N LEU A 15 10.68 -42.19 0.57
CA LEU A 15 11.21 -42.46 1.91
C LEU A 15 10.55 -41.52 2.90
N ALA A 16 9.75 -42.06 3.78
CA ALA A 16 9.25 -41.37 4.96
C ALA A 16 10.28 -41.50 6.09
N ALA A 17 10.91 -40.38 6.47
CA ALA A 17 11.71 -40.33 7.73
C ALA A 17 10.78 -39.81 8.83
N ALA A 18 10.38 -40.68 9.73
CA ALA A 18 9.65 -40.33 10.94
C ALA A 18 10.68 -39.93 12.04
N ALA A 19 10.68 -38.66 12.40
CA ALA A 19 11.37 -38.19 13.62
C ALA A 19 10.38 -38.15 14.78
N VAL A 20 10.57 -39.04 15.74
CA VAL A 20 9.86 -39.05 17.01
C VAL A 20 10.52 -38.00 17.92
N LEU A 21 9.78 -36.93 18.27
CA LEU A 21 10.18 -36.01 19.34
C LEU A 21 9.26 -36.18 20.53
N THR A 22 9.89 -36.58 21.63
CA THR A 22 9.33 -36.78 22.96
C THR A 22 8.76 -35.48 23.54
N LEU A 23 7.51 -35.57 24.00
CA LEU A 23 6.87 -34.52 24.81
C LEU A 23 7.45 -34.54 26.22
N ALA A 24 8.15 -33.47 26.60
CA ALA A 24 8.33 -33.07 27.99
C ALA A 24 7.48 -31.81 28.22
N GLY A 25 6.60 -31.90 29.22
CA GLY A 25 5.59 -30.88 29.50
C GLY A 25 6.18 -29.55 29.96
N GLY A 26 5.55 -28.48 29.49
CA GLY A 26 5.72 -27.13 29.98
C GLY A 26 4.52 -26.32 29.53
N LEU A 27 3.65 -25.92 30.49
CA LEU A 27 2.62 -24.91 30.26
C LEU A 27 3.31 -23.60 29.86
N SER A 28 3.40 -23.33 28.59
CA SER A 28 3.82 -22.04 28.06
C SER A 28 2.58 -21.20 27.86
N ALA A 29 2.47 -20.11 28.62
CA ALA A 29 1.53 -19.05 28.39
C ALA A 29 1.47 -18.73 26.87
N ALA A 30 0.28 -18.73 26.30
CA ALA A 30 0.05 -18.26 24.95
C ALA A 30 0.35 -16.75 24.92
N GLY A 31 1.64 -16.41 24.83
CA GLY A 31 2.08 -15.11 24.40
C GLY A 31 1.62 -14.95 22.96
N THR A 32 0.72 -14.01 22.73
CA THR A 32 0.45 -13.49 21.39
C THR A 32 1.80 -13.04 20.83
N VAL A 33 2.38 -13.86 19.98
CA VAL A 33 3.52 -13.43 19.16
C VAL A 33 2.93 -12.36 18.26
N ALA A 34 3.09 -11.10 18.67
CA ALA A 34 2.91 -10.00 17.75
C ALA A 34 3.81 -10.35 16.57
N ALA A 35 3.21 -10.65 15.42
CA ALA A 35 3.96 -10.86 14.20
C ALA A 35 4.77 -9.57 14.01
N SER A 36 6.06 -9.66 14.29
CA SER A 36 6.99 -8.58 14.05
C SER A 36 6.93 -8.36 12.56
N ALA A 37 6.23 -7.29 12.13
CA ALA A 37 6.23 -6.92 10.74
C ALA A 37 7.70 -6.79 10.33
N ALA A 38 8.15 -7.66 9.44
CA ALA A 38 9.52 -7.61 8.98
C ALA A 38 9.75 -6.22 8.39
N THR A 39 10.90 -5.64 8.71
CA THR A 39 11.24 -4.28 8.28
C THR A 39 11.25 -4.24 6.76
N PRO A 40 10.48 -3.36 6.10
CA PRO A 40 10.53 -3.21 4.66
C PRO A 40 11.95 -2.97 4.18
N GLN A 41 12.30 -3.53 3.00
CA GLN A 41 13.65 -3.47 2.48
C GLN A 41 14.05 -2.09 1.91
N CYS A 42 13.14 -1.14 1.91
CA CYS A 42 13.36 0.23 1.46
C CYS A 42 14.11 1.14 2.45
N ALA A 43 14.70 0.58 3.50
CA ALA A 43 15.49 1.28 4.51
C ALA A 43 14.74 2.44 5.21
N ASN A 44 15.42 3.60 5.41
CA ASN A 44 14.90 4.71 6.23
C ASN A 44 13.89 5.62 5.52
N HIS A 45 13.55 5.35 4.26
CA HIS A 45 12.65 6.20 3.45
C HIS A 45 11.37 5.48 3.04
N CYS A 46 11.03 4.40 3.72
CA CYS A 46 9.82 3.65 3.43
C CYS A 46 8.56 4.46 3.73
N LEU A 47 7.65 4.47 2.78
CA LEU A 47 6.31 5.01 2.93
C LEU A 47 5.29 3.97 2.41
N THR A 48 5.32 2.76 2.91
CA THR A 48 4.32 1.78 2.53
C THR A 48 3.02 2.04 3.29
N PRO A 49 1.93 2.44 2.61
CA PRO A 49 0.64 2.63 3.26
C PRO A 49 0.13 1.33 3.86
N ARG A 50 -0.21 1.36 5.14
CA ARG A 50 -0.79 0.25 5.90
C ARG A 50 -2.23 0.56 6.25
N SER A 51 -3.11 -0.40 6.07
CA SER A 51 -4.52 -0.26 6.40
C SER A 51 -4.76 -0.08 7.90
N ALA A 52 -5.53 0.94 8.27
CA ALA A 52 -6.03 1.08 9.63
C ALA A 52 -7.18 0.11 9.92
N ALA A 53 -8.03 -0.18 8.91
CA ALA A 53 -9.15 -1.12 9.05
C ALA A 53 -8.70 -2.58 9.17
N TYR A 54 -7.60 -2.93 8.53
CA TYR A 54 -7.09 -4.30 8.45
C TYR A 54 -5.62 -4.33 8.86
N PRO A 55 -5.32 -4.32 10.17
CA PRO A 55 -3.96 -4.37 10.68
C PRO A 55 -3.19 -5.57 10.10
N GLY A 56 -1.98 -5.32 9.61
CA GLY A 56 -1.18 -6.34 8.93
C GLY A 56 -1.40 -6.42 7.41
N PHE A 57 -2.23 -5.55 6.84
CA PHE A 57 -2.38 -5.42 5.39
C PHE A 57 -1.77 -4.09 4.90
N VAL A 58 -1.12 -4.14 3.76
CA VAL A 58 -0.39 -3.02 3.16
C VAL A 58 -0.72 -2.85 1.69
N GLU A 59 -0.46 -1.65 1.17
CA GLU A 59 -0.44 -1.44 -0.28
C GLU A 59 0.66 -2.29 -0.93
N THR A 60 0.33 -2.91 -2.04
CA THR A 60 1.20 -3.86 -2.75
C THR A 60 1.00 -3.72 -4.25
N VAL A 61 2.07 -3.75 -5.02
CA VAL A 61 1.99 -3.79 -6.49
C VAL A 61 1.58 -5.19 -6.92
N LEU A 62 0.54 -5.31 -7.73
CA LEU A 62 0.04 -6.60 -8.21
C LEU A 62 1.17 -7.36 -8.94
N PHE A 63 1.49 -8.56 -8.44
CA PHE A 63 2.59 -9.41 -8.90
C PHE A 63 4.00 -8.77 -8.83
N GLY A 64 4.17 -7.60 -8.19
CA GLY A 64 5.46 -6.91 -8.08
C GLY A 64 6.03 -6.42 -9.43
N ILE A 65 5.20 -6.22 -10.45
CA ILE A 65 5.64 -5.87 -11.80
C ILE A 65 5.77 -4.34 -11.94
N PRO A 66 6.98 -3.79 -12.16
CA PRO A 66 7.22 -2.34 -12.27
C PRO A 66 6.84 -1.82 -13.67
N LEU A 67 5.57 -1.87 -14.01
CA LEU A 67 5.04 -1.37 -15.28
C LEU A 67 3.89 -0.40 -15.05
N ARG A 68 3.83 0.64 -15.89
CA ARG A 68 2.71 1.60 -15.90
C ARG A 68 1.38 0.87 -16.06
N GLY A 69 0.38 1.28 -15.28
CA GLY A 69 -0.97 0.73 -15.31
C GLY A 69 -1.15 -0.57 -14.53
N VAL A 70 -0.08 -1.13 -13.94
CA VAL A 70 -0.23 -2.28 -13.04
C VAL A 70 -0.97 -1.83 -11.79
N PRO A 71 -2.08 -2.49 -11.39
CA PRO A 71 -2.86 -2.12 -10.23
C PRO A 71 -2.05 -2.21 -8.92
N THR A 72 -2.35 -1.30 -7.99
CA THR A 72 -2.01 -1.50 -6.59
C THR A 72 -3.22 -2.06 -5.85
N ILE A 73 -2.94 -2.96 -4.94
CA ILE A 73 -3.93 -3.72 -4.17
C ILE A 73 -3.57 -3.71 -2.70
N VAL A 74 -4.47 -4.16 -1.86
CA VAL A 74 -4.15 -4.47 -0.45
C VAL A 74 -3.88 -5.96 -0.31
N SER A 75 -2.73 -6.31 0.27
CA SER A 75 -2.36 -7.70 0.59
C SER A 75 -1.77 -7.83 2.00
N PRO A 76 -1.73 -9.05 2.58
CA PRO A 76 -1.03 -9.27 3.84
C PRO A 76 0.43 -8.82 3.75
N ALA A 77 0.89 -8.06 4.73
CA ALA A 77 2.28 -7.64 4.83
C ALA A 77 3.19 -8.86 5.05
N ALA A 78 4.12 -9.10 4.15
CA ALA A 78 5.11 -10.16 4.25
C ALA A 78 6.49 -9.64 4.69
N GLY A 79 6.74 -8.34 4.56
CA GLY A 79 7.96 -7.65 4.98
C GLY A 79 9.23 -7.97 4.20
N TRP A 80 9.25 -9.09 3.49
CA TRP A 80 10.32 -9.49 2.57
C TRP A 80 9.89 -9.43 1.09
N ASN A 81 8.64 -9.07 0.85
CA ASN A 81 8.06 -9.03 -0.48
C ASN A 81 8.36 -7.66 -1.12
N PRO A 82 9.20 -7.61 -2.16
CA PRO A 82 9.55 -6.34 -2.82
C PRO A 82 8.35 -5.63 -3.47
N ALA A 83 7.23 -6.32 -3.65
CA ALA A 83 5.98 -5.72 -4.14
C ALA A 83 5.37 -4.72 -3.15
N GLU A 84 5.78 -4.75 -1.89
CA GLU A 84 5.34 -3.86 -0.80
C GLU A 84 6.29 -2.67 -0.60
N ASP A 85 7.41 -2.62 -1.31
CA ASP A 85 8.43 -1.60 -1.11
C ASP A 85 8.05 -0.30 -1.83
N PHE A 86 7.54 0.66 -1.08
CA PHE A 86 7.33 2.03 -1.53
C PHE A 86 8.21 2.99 -0.74
N THR A 87 8.58 4.09 -1.37
CA THR A 87 9.46 5.11 -0.79
C THR A 87 8.99 6.51 -1.14
N LEU A 88 9.46 7.47 -0.36
CA LEU A 88 9.43 8.88 -0.77
C LEU A 88 10.63 9.17 -1.68
N PRO A 89 10.44 9.92 -2.78
CA PRO A 89 11.56 10.37 -3.58
C PRO A 89 12.60 11.12 -2.71
N THR A 90 13.85 10.68 -2.76
CA THR A 90 14.93 11.19 -1.90
C THR A 90 15.12 12.69 -2.03
N GLY A 91 15.18 13.40 -0.90
CA GLY A 91 15.37 14.85 -0.84
C GLY A 91 14.17 15.68 -1.27
N THR A 92 13.01 15.06 -1.42
CA THR A 92 11.76 15.75 -1.77
C THR A 92 11.10 16.30 -0.50
N PRO A 93 10.86 17.62 -0.38
CA PRO A 93 10.08 18.17 0.71
C PRO A 93 8.64 17.67 0.70
N VAL A 94 8.13 17.27 1.87
CA VAL A 94 6.78 16.71 2.04
C VAL A 94 5.72 17.81 2.23
N ASN A 95 5.64 18.76 1.30
CA ASN A 95 4.68 19.85 1.38
C ASN A 95 4.08 20.21 0.01
N ALA A 96 2.86 20.73 0.02
CA ALA A 96 2.11 21.06 -1.20
C ALA A 96 2.77 22.23 -1.99
N ALA A 97 3.45 23.16 -1.34
CA ALA A 97 4.13 24.28 -2.01
C ALA A 97 5.29 23.80 -2.89
N TYR A 98 6.02 22.76 -2.47
CA TYR A 98 7.07 22.13 -3.27
C TYR A 98 6.53 21.56 -4.58
N TYR A 99 5.41 20.83 -4.51
CA TYR A 99 4.77 20.23 -5.67
C TYR A 99 4.12 21.28 -6.56
N TYR A 100 3.54 22.34 -5.98
CA TYR A 100 3.00 23.47 -6.74
C TYR A 100 4.08 24.19 -7.56
N ALA A 101 5.23 24.48 -6.95
CA ALA A 101 6.35 25.12 -7.64
C ALA A 101 6.88 24.31 -8.84
N ARG A 102 6.56 23.03 -8.92
CA ARG A 102 6.90 22.12 -10.02
C ARG A 102 5.75 21.85 -11.00
N GLY A 103 4.61 22.50 -10.82
CA GLY A 103 3.43 22.26 -11.61
C GLY A 103 2.79 20.88 -11.40
N MET A 104 3.09 20.25 -10.27
CA MET A 104 2.61 18.89 -9.93
C MET A 104 1.28 18.91 -9.17
N VAL A 105 0.85 20.04 -8.67
CA VAL A 105 -0.47 20.24 -8.05
C VAL A 105 -1.00 21.64 -8.40
N SER A 106 -2.31 21.82 -8.33
CA SER A 106 -2.95 23.11 -8.58
C SER A 106 -2.69 24.12 -7.45
N ALA A 107 -2.83 25.41 -7.75
CA ALA A 107 -2.76 26.49 -6.76
C ALA A 107 -3.83 26.32 -5.65
N ALA A 108 -5.02 25.81 -6.02
CA ALA A 108 -6.10 25.54 -5.09
C ALA A 108 -5.72 24.46 -4.06
N VAL A 109 -5.12 23.35 -4.52
CA VAL A 109 -4.60 22.27 -3.66
C VAL A 109 -3.49 22.80 -2.75
N ALA A 110 -2.52 23.56 -3.31
CA ALA A 110 -1.44 24.12 -2.50
C ALA A 110 -1.94 25.11 -1.43
N SER A 111 -2.97 25.88 -1.73
CA SER A 111 -3.62 26.79 -0.78
C SER A 111 -4.38 26.04 0.31
N GLN A 112 -5.14 25.00 -0.07
CA GLN A 112 -5.98 24.22 0.84
C GLN A 112 -5.14 23.40 1.82
N TYR A 113 -4.08 22.75 1.32
CA TYR A 113 -3.28 21.77 2.06
C TYR A 113 -1.85 22.24 2.36
N GLY A 114 -1.58 23.54 2.25
CA GLY A 114 -0.27 24.12 2.58
C GLY A 114 -0.02 24.35 4.08
N GLY A 115 -1.04 24.16 4.92
CA GLY A 115 -0.96 24.39 6.36
C GLY A 115 -0.44 23.21 7.17
N THR A 116 -0.33 23.40 8.48
CA THR A 116 0.03 22.35 9.44
C THR A 116 -1.04 21.25 9.50
N GLY A 117 -0.62 20.00 9.72
CA GLY A 117 -1.50 18.84 9.76
C GLY A 117 -1.72 18.19 8.40
N TYR A 118 -0.97 18.63 7.39
CA TYR A 118 -0.91 18.02 6.07
C TYR A 118 0.52 17.75 5.65
N ALA A 119 0.71 16.67 4.88
CA ALA A 119 1.94 16.46 4.13
C ALA A 119 1.56 16.11 2.67
N ALA A 120 2.30 16.65 1.71
CA ALA A 120 2.16 16.26 0.30
C ALA A 120 3.31 15.36 -0.10
N VAL A 121 3.01 14.22 -0.72
CA VAL A 121 4.00 13.19 -1.04
C VAL A 121 3.73 12.55 -2.40
N GLN A 122 4.75 11.93 -2.97
CA GLN A 122 4.59 10.87 -3.97
C GLN A 122 4.98 9.54 -3.32
N ILE A 123 4.25 8.49 -3.64
CA ILE A 123 4.46 7.13 -3.12
C ILE A 123 5.11 6.33 -4.25
N GLU A 124 6.45 6.34 -4.30
CA GLU A 124 7.21 5.72 -5.39
C GLU A 124 7.44 4.24 -5.12
N TYR A 125 7.13 3.41 -6.10
CA TYR A 125 7.44 1.98 -6.06
C TYR A 125 8.96 1.77 -6.19
N ALA A 126 9.55 1.11 -5.19
CA ALA A 126 10.99 0.95 -5.07
C ALA A 126 11.38 -0.47 -4.61
N PRO A 127 11.13 -1.50 -5.44
CA PRO A 127 11.43 -2.88 -5.07
C PRO A 127 12.90 -3.03 -4.68
N TYR A 128 13.15 -3.66 -3.53
CA TYR A 128 14.49 -3.77 -2.92
C TYR A 128 15.16 -2.42 -2.68
N GLY A 129 14.39 -1.37 -2.40
CA GLY A 129 14.89 -0.01 -2.22
C GLY A 129 15.40 0.67 -3.49
N LYS A 130 15.06 0.16 -4.67
CA LYS A 130 15.48 0.73 -5.97
C LYS A 130 14.30 1.48 -6.61
N PRO A 131 14.36 2.83 -6.65
CA PRO A 131 13.33 3.64 -7.29
C PRO A 131 13.10 3.24 -8.75
N THR A 132 11.83 3.17 -9.15
CA THR A 132 11.45 2.76 -10.51
C THR A 132 10.98 3.93 -11.38
N GLY A 133 10.79 5.13 -10.81
CA GLY A 133 10.15 6.27 -11.48
C GLY A 133 8.63 6.09 -11.62
N LEU A 134 8.06 5.05 -11.01
CA LEU A 134 6.62 4.77 -11.00
C LEU A 134 6.06 4.99 -9.61
N CYS A 135 5.02 5.80 -9.51
CA CYS A 135 4.33 6.12 -8.28
C CYS A 135 2.94 5.47 -8.24
N SER A 136 2.49 5.11 -7.05
CA SER A 136 1.08 4.84 -6.83
C SER A 136 0.27 6.07 -7.23
N GLY A 137 -0.76 5.89 -8.02
CA GLY A 137 -1.54 6.98 -8.58
C GLY A 137 -2.76 6.49 -9.33
N ILE A 138 -3.40 7.41 -10.04
CA ILE A 138 -4.56 7.15 -10.88
C ILE A 138 -4.25 7.51 -12.34
N ALA A 139 -4.98 6.91 -13.26
CA ALA A 139 -4.71 7.09 -14.69
C ALA A 139 -5.22 8.44 -15.23
N THR A 140 -6.26 8.98 -14.62
CA THR A 140 -6.94 10.21 -15.02
C THR A 140 -7.18 11.14 -13.83
N THR A 141 -7.94 12.22 -13.99
CA THR A 141 -8.44 13.02 -12.86
C THR A 141 -9.33 12.15 -11.96
N ALA A 142 -9.24 12.35 -10.63
CA ALA A 142 -9.96 11.56 -9.66
C ALA A 142 -11.48 11.51 -9.90
N TYR A 143 -12.04 10.32 -9.86
CA TYR A 143 -13.47 10.06 -9.88
C TYR A 143 -13.81 8.87 -8.97
N GLN A 144 -15.10 8.71 -8.69
CA GLN A 144 -15.62 7.67 -7.82
C GLN A 144 -15.29 6.27 -8.35
N ASP A 145 -14.77 5.42 -7.47
CA ASP A 145 -14.40 4.01 -7.72
C ASP A 145 -13.22 3.81 -8.71
N GLU A 146 -12.44 4.87 -9.01
CA GLU A 146 -11.23 4.71 -9.81
C GLU A 146 -10.19 3.88 -9.05
N ALA A 147 -9.69 2.82 -9.71
CA ALA A 147 -8.67 1.95 -9.13
C ALA A 147 -7.28 2.58 -9.23
N LEU A 148 -6.48 2.43 -8.18
CA LEU A 148 -5.10 2.86 -8.17
C LEU A 148 -4.24 1.91 -9.01
N SER A 149 -3.20 2.51 -9.61
CA SER A 149 -2.22 1.79 -10.41
C SER A 149 -0.89 2.54 -10.44
N LEU A 150 0.17 1.87 -10.86
CA LEU A 150 1.46 2.53 -11.08
C LEU A 150 1.37 3.50 -12.26
N GLN A 151 1.77 4.75 -12.02
CA GLN A 151 1.84 5.82 -13.02
C GLN A 151 3.24 6.45 -12.99
N PRO A 152 3.73 7.05 -14.09
CA PRO A 152 4.99 7.79 -14.04
C PRO A 152 4.92 8.87 -12.94
N CYS A 153 5.90 8.94 -12.05
CA CYS A 153 5.94 9.94 -10.98
C CYS A 153 5.93 11.39 -11.51
N SER A 154 6.31 11.59 -12.77
CA SER A 154 6.22 12.88 -13.45
C SER A 154 4.81 13.32 -13.85
N THR A 155 3.78 12.46 -13.62
CA THR A 155 2.39 12.80 -13.99
C THR A 155 1.80 13.75 -12.95
N PRO A 156 1.44 14.99 -13.34
CA PRO A 156 0.89 15.98 -12.41
C PRO A 156 -0.42 15.54 -11.76
N ASP A 157 -0.70 16.07 -10.59
CA ASP A 157 -1.90 15.90 -9.77
C ASP A 157 -2.20 14.44 -9.38
N THR A 158 -2.21 13.54 -10.33
CA THR A 158 -2.71 12.16 -10.18
C THR A 158 -1.77 11.23 -9.42
N THR A 159 -0.49 11.59 -9.27
CA THR A 159 0.52 10.85 -8.51
C THR A 159 0.96 11.54 -7.24
N VAL A 160 0.39 12.71 -6.94
CA VAL A 160 0.65 13.43 -5.68
C VAL A 160 -0.49 13.16 -4.72
N TRP A 161 -0.12 12.88 -3.49
CA TRP A 161 -1.04 12.54 -2.40
C TRP A 161 -0.88 13.51 -1.25
N ILE A 162 -2.00 13.87 -0.64
CA ILE A 162 -2.04 14.68 0.58
C ILE A 162 -2.37 13.75 1.73
N LEU A 163 -1.48 13.66 2.69
CA LEU A 163 -1.72 12.95 3.95
C LEU A 163 -2.40 13.94 4.90
N ASP A 164 -3.65 13.65 5.28
CA ASP A 164 -4.41 14.47 6.23
C ASP A 164 -4.40 13.83 7.62
N PHE A 165 -3.55 14.36 8.50
CA PHE A 165 -3.40 13.88 9.87
C PHE A 165 -4.51 14.37 10.83
N LYS A 166 -5.46 15.18 10.34
CA LYS A 166 -6.60 15.67 11.12
C LYS A 166 -7.79 14.72 11.08
N ASP A 167 -7.82 13.80 10.11
CA ASP A 167 -8.95 12.91 9.86
C ASP A 167 -9.08 11.77 10.85
N SER A 168 -8.04 11.47 11.63
CA SER A 168 -8.06 10.40 12.62
C SER A 168 -7.83 10.92 14.02
N GLN A 169 -8.52 10.31 15.01
CA GLN A 169 -8.22 10.47 16.44
C GLN A 169 -7.08 9.55 16.90
N ILE A 170 -6.68 8.59 16.08
CA ILE A 170 -5.59 7.66 16.38
C ILE A 170 -4.29 8.31 15.89
N PRO A 171 -3.34 8.64 16.78
CA PRO A 171 -2.06 9.18 16.36
C PRO A 171 -1.34 8.26 15.37
N GLY A 172 -0.91 8.82 14.25
CA GLY A 172 -0.23 8.08 13.19
C GLY A 172 -1.12 7.54 12.08
N ASP A 173 -2.45 7.59 12.24
CA ASP A 173 -3.39 7.31 11.16
C ASP A 173 -3.79 8.61 10.44
N TYR A 174 -4.03 8.53 9.14
CA TYR A 174 -4.39 9.66 8.28
C TYR A 174 -5.19 9.20 7.06
N SER A 175 -5.97 10.08 6.46
CA SER A 175 -6.49 9.85 5.11
C SER A 175 -5.44 10.22 4.06
N ILE A 176 -5.54 9.59 2.90
CA ILE A 176 -4.65 9.84 1.75
C ILE A 176 -5.50 10.40 0.61
N ILE A 177 -5.47 11.72 0.44
CA ILE A 177 -6.26 12.47 -0.52
C ILE A 177 -5.49 12.55 -1.86
N ASN A 178 -6.15 12.30 -2.98
CA ASN A 178 -5.54 12.53 -4.29
C ASN A 178 -5.50 14.01 -4.64
N ALA A 179 -4.35 14.52 -5.08
CA ALA A 179 -4.17 15.95 -5.36
C ALA A 179 -4.90 16.45 -6.62
N SER A 180 -5.48 15.55 -7.43
CA SER A 180 -6.35 15.95 -8.55
C SER A 180 -7.79 16.28 -8.13
N THR A 181 -8.11 16.15 -6.81
CA THR A 181 -9.42 16.51 -6.28
C THR A 181 -9.71 18.00 -6.50
N THR A 182 -10.96 18.33 -6.83
CA THR A 182 -11.46 19.70 -6.97
C THR A 182 -12.54 20.03 -5.95
N ASP A 183 -13.14 19.01 -5.34
CA ASP A 183 -14.05 19.16 -4.20
C ASP A 183 -13.26 18.99 -2.90
N PHE A 184 -13.00 20.09 -2.22
CA PHE A 184 -12.29 20.09 -0.94
C PHE A 184 -13.20 19.85 0.27
N THR A 185 -14.51 19.78 0.07
CA THR A 185 -15.46 19.41 1.12
C THR A 185 -15.57 17.90 1.25
N HIS A 186 -15.56 17.21 0.11
CA HIS A 186 -15.58 15.75 0.04
C HIS A 186 -14.48 15.28 -0.94
N PRO A 187 -13.21 15.45 -0.58
CA PRO A 187 -12.10 15.10 -1.46
C PRO A 187 -12.10 13.60 -1.77
N PHE A 188 -11.45 13.22 -2.86
CA PHE A 188 -11.23 11.82 -3.19
C PHE A 188 -10.06 11.26 -2.39
N VAL A 189 -10.29 10.17 -1.68
CA VAL A 189 -9.29 9.50 -0.82
C VAL A 189 -9.09 8.04 -1.20
N MET A 190 -7.90 7.54 -0.91
CA MET A 190 -7.61 6.11 -0.97
C MET A 190 -8.55 5.33 -0.06
N THR A 191 -9.26 4.38 -0.62
CA THR A 191 -10.25 3.56 0.08
C THR A 191 -10.04 2.09 -0.23
N ILE A 192 -10.13 1.24 0.79
CA ILE A 192 -10.13 -0.21 0.62
C ILE A 192 -11.55 -0.65 0.32
N LEU A 193 -11.75 -1.26 -0.86
CA LEU A 193 -13.04 -1.80 -1.26
C LEU A 193 -13.18 -3.27 -0.84
N GLY A 194 -14.04 -3.53 0.14
CA GLY A 194 -14.30 -4.89 0.62
C GLY A 194 -13.40 -5.33 1.76
N ASN A 195 -13.30 -6.65 1.96
CA ASN A 195 -12.50 -7.23 3.05
C ASN A 195 -11.32 -8.03 2.49
N PRO A 196 -10.08 -7.53 2.63
CA PRO A 196 -8.90 -8.18 2.06
C PRO A 196 -8.59 -9.55 2.71
N ALA A 197 -9.10 -9.83 3.90
CA ALA A 197 -8.93 -11.16 4.53
C ALA A 197 -9.73 -12.27 3.82
N HIS A 198 -10.69 -11.90 3.00
CA HIS A 198 -11.57 -12.83 2.26
C HIS A 198 -11.45 -12.75 0.74
N GLN A 199 -10.58 -11.88 0.24
CA GLN A 199 -10.38 -11.64 -1.18
C GLN A 199 -8.89 -11.74 -1.53
N LEU A 200 -8.56 -12.48 -2.60
CA LEU A 200 -7.18 -12.63 -3.07
C LEU A 200 -6.58 -11.32 -3.58
N PHE A 201 -7.40 -10.46 -4.17
CA PHE A 201 -6.99 -9.18 -4.74
C PHE A 201 -8.03 -8.12 -4.36
N THR A 202 -7.75 -7.41 -3.28
CA THR A 202 -8.60 -6.28 -2.85
C THR A 202 -8.07 -5.00 -3.46
N PRO A 203 -8.81 -4.37 -4.37
CA PRO A 203 -8.36 -3.13 -4.99
C PRO A 203 -8.32 -1.99 -3.98
N ILE A 204 -7.37 -1.10 -4.18
CA ILE A 204 -7.40 0.24 -3.60
C ILE A 204 -8.07 1.12 -4.65
N ILE A 205 -9.08 1.86 -4.23
CA ILE A 205 -9.85 2.74 -5.11
C ILE A 205 -9.94 4.14 -4.52
N LEU A 206 -10.39 5.09 -5.32
CA LEU A 206 -10.80 6.40 -4.86
C LEU A 206 -12.29 6.42 -4.52
N GLN A 207 -12.60 6.97 -3.36
CA GLN A 207 -13.98 7.34 -3.00
C GLN A 207 -13.98 8.72 -2.35
N HIS A 208 -15.12 9.38 -2.36
CA HIS A 208 -15.28 10.59 -1.56
C HIS A 208 -15.01 10.30 -0.09
N LEU A 209 -14.31 11.21 0.57
CA LEU A 209 -14.11 11.17 2.01
C LEU A 209 -15.46 11.14 2.72
N ILE A 210 -15.65 10.15 3.59
CA ILE A 210 -16.85 9.98 4.38
C ILE A 210 -16.57 10.42 5.83
N GLY A 211 -17.47 11.21 6.38
CA GLY A 211 -17.35 11.69 7.76
C GLY A 211 -16.74 13.09 7.85
N ASN A 212 -16.33 13.45 9.06
CA ASN A 212 -15.69 14.72 9.40
C ASN A 212 -14.33 14.43 10.05
N PRO A 213 -13.44 15.43 10.18
CA PRO A 213 -12.19 15.26 10.89
C PRO A 213 -12.38 14.57 12.25
N GLY A 214 -11.59 13.51 12.47
CA GLY A 214 -11.69 12.66 13.65
C GLY A 214 -12.81 11.59 13.63
N ASN A 215 -13.59 11.47 12.54
CA ASN A 215 -14.66 10.46 12.40
C ASN A 215 -14.70 9.86 10.98
N VAL A 216 -13.54 9.69 10.37
CA VAL A 216 -13.40 9.03 9.07
C VAL A 216 -13.43 7.51 9.26
N PRO A 217 -14.15 6.75 8.40
CA PRO A 217 -14.20 5.30 8.52
C PRO A 217 -12.83 4.66 8.29
N ALA A 218 -12.53 3.60 9.04
CA ALA A 218 -11.21 2.98 9.08
C ALA A 218 -10.70 2.47 7.71
N ASN A 219 -11.61 2.12 6.77
CA ASN A 219 -11.23 1.71 5.42
C ASN A 219 -10.76 2.87 4.52
N GLN A 220 -10.84 4.12 5.00
CA GLN A 220 -10.28 5.33 4.40
C GLN A 220 -9.10 5.89 5.20
N LEU A 221 -8.71 5.21 6.29
CA LEU A 221 -7.57 5.58 7.11
C LEU A 221 -6.39 4.64 6.88
N TRP A 222 -5.21 5.23 6.89
CA TRP A 222 -3.95 4.60 6.61
C TRP A 222 -2.91 5.03 7.65
N ALA A 223 -1.90 4.19 7.81
CA ALA A 223 -0.69 4.51 8.58
C ALA A 223 0.54 4.19 7.73
N THR A 224 1.70 4.70 8.12
CA THR A 224 2.97 4.26 7.54
C THR A 224 3.41 2.94 8.19
N ALA A 225 3.90 1.99 7.39
CA ALA A 225 4.41 0.72 7.92
C ALA A 225 5.72 0.91 8.70
N THR A 226 6.52 1.92 8.35
CA THR A 226 7.79 2.24 9.02
C THR A 226 8.17 3.70 8.81
N GLY A 227 8.82 4.26 9.81
CA GLY A 227 9.46 5.57 9.75
C GLY A 227 8.55 6.73 10.17
N THR A 228 9.17 7.70 10.80
CA THR A 228 8.64 9.05 10.94
C THR A 228 8.78 9.77 9.60
N LEU A 229 7.68 10.35 9.10
CA LEU A 229 7.72 11.33 8.01
C LEU A 229 8.54 12.56 8.41
#